data_296112c1d74bcc84d4637426f9d5b937
#
_entry.id   296112c1d74bcc84d4637426f9d5b937
#
_cell.length_a   1.000
_cell.length_b   1.000
_cell.length_c   1.000
_cell.angle_alpha   90.00
_cell.angle_beta   90.00
_cell.angle_gamma   90.00
#
_symmetry.space_group_name_H-M   'P 1'
#
loop_
_entity.id
_entity.type
_entity.pdbx_description
1 polymer ?
#
loop_
_entity_poly.entity_id
_entity_poly.type
_entity_poly.pdbx_seq_one_letter_code
_entity_poly.pdbx_strand_id
1 'polypeptide(L)'
;MELTLHEARVIGCLLEKEVTTPEQYPLSLNALTLACNQKTSRDPVLDLSEAQVQDALDSLNKKRLISEQSGFGSRVVKYKHRFCNTEFSELQLSSAAVAIVCLLLLRGPQTPGELRTRSNR
;
A
#
# COMPACT_ATOMS: atom_id res chain seq x y z
N MET A 1 8.80 12.92 5.97
CA MET A 1 7.97 11.74 6.24
C MET A 1 8.85 10.50 6.27
N GLU A 2 8.84 9.79 7.37
CA GLU A 2 9.60 8.56 7.50
C GLU A 2 8.66 7.36 7.61
N LEU A 3 8.94 6.29 6.89
CA LEU A 3 8.19 5.05 6.93
C LEU A 3 9.11 3.91 7.33
N THR A 4 8.64 3.06 8.24
CA THR A 4 9.32 1.81 8.55
C THR A 4 9.13 0.84 7.37
N LEU A 5 9.88 -0.26 7.37
CA LEU A 5 9.72 -1.30 6.34
C LEU A 5 8.28 -1.82 6.29
N HIS A 6 7.68 -2.09 7.44
CA HIS A 6 6.30 -2.59 7.50
C HIS A 6 5.30 -1.55 7.00
N GLU A 7 5.48 -0.29 7.39
CA GLU A 7 4.62 0.80 6.91
C GLU A 7 4.73 0.99 5.41
N ALA A 8 5.95 0.96 4.88
CA ALA A 8 6.18 1.08 3.44
C ALA A 8 5.49 -0.08 2.68
N ARG A 9 5.59 -1.31 3.22
CA ARG A 9 4.95 -2.46 2.62
C ARG A 9 3.42 -2.29 2.59
N VAL A 10 2.83 -1.82 3.68
CA VAL A 10 1.38 -1.60 3.76
C VAL A 10 0.92 -0.54 2.74
N ILE A 11 1.59 0.61 2.71
CA ILE A 11 1.23 1.68 1.77
C ILE A 11 1.41 1.21 0.32
N GLY A 12 2.53 0.53 0.03
CA GLY A 12 2.79 -0.01 -1.31
C GLY A 12 1.71 -0.98 -1.76
N CYS A 13 1.27 -1.86 -0.87
CA CYS A 13 0.19 -2.82 -1.18
C CYS A 13 -1.13 -2.10 -1.45
N LEU A 14 -1.47 -1.09 -0.66
CA LEU A 14 -2.70 -0.33 -0.86
C LEU A 14 -2.68 0.40 -2.21
N LEU A 15 -1.56 1.02 -2.57
CA LEU A 15 -1.41 1.68 -3.86
C LEU A 15 -1.51 0.68 -5.02
N GLU A 16 -0.83 -0.46 -4.89
CA GLU A 16 -0.85 -1.49 -5.93
C GLU A 16 -2.26 -2.04 -6.16
N LYS A 17 -2.94 -2.40 -5.08
CA LYS A 17 -4.26 -3.04 -5.20
C LYS A 17 -5.33 -2.07 -5.65
N GLU A 18 -5.20 -0.80 -5.36
CA GLU A 18 -6.12 0.21 -5.88
C GLU A 18 -6.10 0.23 -7.42
N VAL A 19 -4.91 0.05 -8.01
CA VAL A 19 -4.73 0.07 -9.45
C VAL A 19 -5.00 -1.29 -10.09
N THR A 20 -4.47 -2.38 -9.50
CA THR A 20 -4.53 -3.72 -10.13
C THR A 20 -5.81 -4.47 -9.84
N THR A 21 -6.41 -4.27 -8.68
CA THR A 21 -7.66 -4.96 -8.30
C THR A 21 -8.62 -3.97 -7.64
N PRO A 22 -9.05 -2.93 -8.38
CA PRO A 22 -9.89 -1.88 -7.80
C PRO A 22 -11.22 -2.40 -7.23
N GLU A 23 -11.75 -3.48 -7.76
CA GLU A 23 -12.98 -4.09 -7.27
C GLU A 23 -12.83 -4.72 -5.88
N GLN A 24 -11.61 -4.97 -5.44
CA GLN A 24 -11.32 -5.53 -4.12
C GLN A 24 -10.82 -4.47 -3.14
N TYR A 25 -10.60 -3.27 -3.60
CA TYR A 25 -10.11 -2.16 -2.78
C TYR A 25 -11.30 -1.31 -2.29
N PRO A 26 -11.35 -0.87 -1.05
CA PRO A 26 -10.36 -0.99 0.05
C PRO A 26 -10.18 -2.42 0.58
N LEU A 27 -9.08 -2.67 1.29
CA LEU A 27 -8.72 -4.00 1.75
C LEU A 27 -9.04 -4.23 3.23
N SER A 28 -9.53 -5.44 3.54
CA SER A 28 -9.63 -5.90 4.93
C SER A 28 -8.23 -6.19 5.49
N LEU A 29 -8.13 -6.34 6.81
CA LEU A 29 -6.87 -6.71 7.46
C LEU A 29 -6.35 -8.04 6.89
N ASN A 30 -7.21 -9.02 6.72
CA ASN A 30 -6.81 -10.32 6.17
C ASN A 30 -6.27 -10.18 4.75
N ALA A 31 -7.00 -9.50 3.87
CA ALA A 31 -6.57 -9.29 2.48
C ALA A 31 -5.26 -8.50 2.41
N LEU A 32 -5.12 -7.50 3.26
CA LEU A 32 -3.91 -6.67 3.31
C LEU A 32 -2.71 -7.49 3.80
N THR A 33 -2.90 -8.34 4.80
CA THR A 33 -1.84 -9.22 5.30
C THR A 33 -1.36 -10.17 4.20
N LEU A 34 -2.28 -10.76 3.45
CA LEU A 34 -1.93 -11.61 2.31
C LEU A 34 -1.16 -10.82 1.25
N ALA A 35 -1.59 -9.59 0.96
CA ALA A 35 -0.90 -8.74 -0.01
C ALA A 35 0.51 -8.37 0.46
N CYS A 36 0.69 -8.07 1.74
CA CYS A 36 2.02 -7.76 2.31
C CYS A 36 2.97 -8.94 2.20
N ASN A 37 2.46 -10.15 2.34
CA ASN A 37 3.26 -11.37 2.35
C ASN A 37 3.37 -12.05 0.98
N GLN A 38 2.84 -11.43 -0.05
CA GLN A 38 2.92 -11.94 -1.42
C GLN A 38 4.39 -12.21 -1.79
N LYS A 39 4.65 -13.33 -2.47
CA LYS A 39 6.01 -13.74 -2.79
C LYS A 39 6.54 -13.08 -4.07
N THR A 40 5.66 -12.56 -4.90
CA THR A 40 6.02 -11.90 -6.15
C THR A 40 5.90 -10.39 -6.00
N SER A 41 6.72 -9.65 -6.75
CA SER A 41 6.70 -8.19 -6.77
C SER A 41 6.95 -7.56 -5.40
N ARG A 42 7.68 -8.25 -4.54
CA ARG A 42 8.06 -7.81 -3.18
C ARG A 42 9.53 -8.10 -2.93
N ASP A 43 10.23 -7.14 -2.35
CA ASP A 43 11.61 -7.33 -1.91
C ASP A 43 11.84 -6.47 -0.66
N PRO A 44 12.15 -7.07 0.46
CA PRO A 44 12.22 -8.51 0.72
C PRO A 44 10.83 -9.15 0.76
N VAL A 45 10.79 -10.47 0.62
CA VAL A 45 9.57 -11.23 0.92
C VAL A 45 9.41 -11.25 2.43
N LEU A 46 8.21 -10.90 2.90
CA LEU A 46 7.92 -10.82 4.33
C LEU A 46 6.88 -11.89 4.71
N ASP A 47 6.87 -12.20 6.00
CA ASP A 47 5.89 -13.12 6.58
C ASP A 47 5.32 -12.47 7.85
N LEU A 48 4.50 -11.45 7.63
CA LEU A 48 3.92 -10.68 8.73
C LEU A 48 2.67 -11.35 9.27
N SER A 49 2.49 -11.29 10.59
CA SER A 49 1.24 -11.69 11.21
C SER A 49 0.21 -10.54 11.02
N GLU A 50 -1.06 -10.87 11.21
CA GLU A 50 -2.10 -9.84 11.19
C GLU A 50 -1.85 -8.79 12.29
N ALA A 51 -1.33 -9.20 13.44
CA ALA A 51 -0.99 -8.27 14.52
C ALA A 51 0.09 -7.29 14.08
N GLN A 52 1.11 -7.74 13.36
CA GLN A 52 2.16 -6.86 12.84
C GLN A 52 1.63 -5.89 11.80
N VAL A 53 0.74 -6.36 10.92
CA VAL A 53 0.09 -5.49 9.94
C VAL A 53 -0.81 -4.47 10.64
N GLN A 54 -1.55 -4.91 11.66
CA GLN A 54 -2.40 -4.00 12.44
C GLN A 54 -1.57 -2.92 13.13
N ASP A 55 -0.41 -3.28 13.69
CA ASP A 55 0.49 -2.31 14.31
C ASP A 55 0.97 -1.27 13.31
N ALA A 56 1.30 -1.70 12.09
CA ALA A 56 1.71 -0.80 11.02
C ALA A 56 0.54 0.13 10.63
N LEU A 57 -0.67 -0.41 10.54
CA LEU A 57 -1.87 0.37 10.24
C LEU A 57 -2.14 1.42 11.33
N ASP A 58 -2.00 1.04 12.60
CA ASP A 58 -2.21 1.96 13.72
C ASP A 58 -1.21 3.13 13.65
N SER A 59 0.05 2.83 13.35
CA SER A 59 1.08 3.84 13.17
C SER A 59 0.78 4.75 11.99
N LEU A 60 0.38 4.19 10.85
CA LEU A 60 0.02 4.95 9.65
C LEU A 60 -1.21 5.81 9.88
N ASN A 61 -2.16 5.32 10.67
CA ASN A 61 -3.35 6.10 11.00
C ASN A 61 -2.98 7.34 11.83
N LYS A 62 -2.05 7.20 12.77
CA LYS A 62 -1.52 8.33 13.53
C LYS A 62 -0.85 9.35 12.62
N LYS A 63 -0.21 8.91 11.56
CA LYS A 63 0.43 9.77 10.56
C LYS A 63 -0.56 10.31 9.52
N ARG A 64 -1.83 9.91 9.60
CA ARG A 64 -2.89 10.29 8.67
C ARG A 64 -2.61 9.86 7.22
N LEU A 65 -1.95 8.72 7.06
CA LEU A 65 -1.61 8.16 5.75
C LEU A 65 -2.55 7.06 5.30
N ILE A 66 -3.43 6.59 6.18
CA ILE A 66 -4.50 5.65 5.86
C ILE A 66 -5.81 6.11 6.50
N SER A 67 -6.91 5.55 6.03
CA SER A 67 -8.21 5.70 6.68
C SER A 67 -8.92 4.36 6.72
N GLU A 68 -9.79 4.22 7.72
CA GLU A 68 -10.65 3.06 7.88
C GLU A 68 -12.00 3.34 7.25
N GLN A 69 -12.60 2.30 6.68
CA GLN A 69 -13.94 2.39 6.10
C GLN A 69 -14.75 1.19 6.55
N SER A 70 -15.90 1.46 7.19
CA SER A 70 -16.88 0.44 7.47
C SER A 70 -18.16 0.85 6.76
N GLY A 71 -18.72 -0.05 5.95
CA GLY A 71 -19.91 0.24 5.18
C GLY A 71 -21.17 -0.35 5.80
N PHE A 72 -22.32 0.10 5.32
CA PHE A 72 -23.60 -0.48 5.70
C PHE A 72 -23.64 -1.96 5.34
N GLY A 73 -24.05 -2.79 6.32
CA GLY A 73 -24.17 -4.22 6.13
C GLY A 73 -22.86 -5.01 6.18
N SER A 74 -21.72 -4.34 6.33
CA SER A 74 -20.45 -5.00 6.50
C SER A 74 -19.93 -4.83 7.92
N ARG A 75 -19.51 -5.94 8.52
CA ARG A 75 -18.88 -5.93 9.85
C ARG A 75 -17.36 -5.84 9.75
N VAL A 76 -16.83 -5.89 8.52
CA VAL A 76 -15.41 -5.92 8.30
C VAL A 76 -14.91 -4.50 8.02
N VAL A 77 -13.95 -4.05 8.84
CA VAL A 77 -13.26 -2.79 8.61
C VAL A 77 -12.33 -2.97 7.44
N LYS A 78 -12.33 -2.01 6.53
CA LYS A 78 -11.44 -1.99 5.37
C LYS A 78 -10.55 -0.76 5.43
N TYR A 79 -9.41 -0.86 4.79
CA TYR A 79 -8.38 0.17 4.85
C TYR A 79 -8.06 0.69 3.45
N LYS A 80 -7.87 2.00 3.36
CA LYS A 80 -7.44 2.66 2.12
C LYS A 80 -6.33 3.66 2.46
N HIS A 81 -5.47 3.95 1.48
CA HIS A 81 -4.40 4.92 1.70
C HIS A 81 -4.93 6.35 1.60
N ARG A 82 -4.20 7.26 2.25
CA ARG A 82 -4.33 8.70 2.10
C ARG A 82 -2.98 9.30 1.74
N PHE A 83 -2.13 8.50 1.12
CA PHE A 83 -0.75 8.85 0.82
C PHE A 83 -0.65 9.89 -0.29
N CYS A 84 -1.43 9.72 -1.36
CA CYS A 84 -1.42 10.63 -2.51
C CYS A 84 -2.75 10.58 -3.24
N ASN A 85 -3.00 11.60 -4.07
CA ASN A 85 -4.13 11.65 -5.00
C ASN A 85 -5.51 11.52 -4.34
N THR A 86 -5.61 11.88 -3.09
CA THR A 86 -6.90 12.02 -2.41
C THR A 86 -7.24 13.51 -2.32
N GLU A 87 -8.50 13.81 -2.03
CA GLU A 87 -9.00 15.19 -2.03
C GLU A 87 -8.15 16.15 -1.19
N PHE A 88 -7.66 15.69 -0.05
CA PHE A 88 -6.91 16.54 0.88
C PHE A 88 -5.44 16.18 0.98
N SER A 89 -4.91 15.32 0.11
CA SER A 89 -3.50 14.98 0.19
C SER A 89 -2.64 16.06 -0.48
N GLU A 90 -1.48 16.30 0.13
CA GLU A 90 -0.50 17.24 -0.39
C GLU A 90 0.15 16.72 -1.67
N LEU A 91 0.26 15.40 -1.82
CA LEU A 91 0.88 14.77 -2.97
C LEU A 91 -0.15 14.47 -4.04
N GLN A 92 0.02 15.11 -5.20
CA GLN A 92 -0.79 14.82 -6.39
C GLN A 92 0.18 14.32 -7.45
N LEU A 93 0.09 13.03 -7.75
CA LEU A 93 1.05 12.35 -8.61
C LEU A 93 0.38 11.84 -9.89
N SER A 94 1.13 11.86 -10.99
CA SER A 94 0.69 11.23 -12.24
C SER A 94 0.63 9.70 -12.07
N SER A 95 -0.06 9.02 -12.98
CA SER A 95 -0.13 7.54 -12.97
C SER A 95 1.27 6.93 -13.05
N ALA A 96 2.17 7.50 -13.86
CA ALA A 96 3.54 7.03 -13.98
C ALA A 96 4.30 7.21 -12.65
N ALA A 97 4.13 8.36 -12.00
CA ALA A 97 4.78 8.62 -10.72
C ALA A 97 4.27 7.67 -9.64
N VAL A 98 2.97 7.39 -9.60
CA VAL A 98 2.39 6.43 -8.65
C VAL A 98 3.00 5.04 -8.86
N ALA A 99 3.14 4.61 -10.12
CA ALA A 99 3.73 3.31 -10.43
C ALA A 99 5.17 3.21 -9.92
N ILE A 100 5.96 4.27 -10.10
CA ILE A 100 7.36 4.31 -9.63
C ILE A 100 7.41 4.30 -8.10
N VAL A 101 6.61 5.11 -7.44
CA VAL A 101 6.56 5.15 -5.97
C VAL A 101 6.16 3.79 -5.42
N CYS A 102 5.15 3.16 -6.01
CA CYS A 102 4.69 1.83 -5.62
C CYS A 102 5.83 0.81 -5.70
N LEU A 103 6.58 0.80 -6.80
CA LEU A 103 7.72 -0.10 -6.95
C LEU A 103 8.80 0.16 -5.89
N LEU A 104 9.10 1.41 -5.60
CA LEU A 104 10.09 1.76 -4.59
C LEU A 104 9.63 1.31 -3.19
N LEU A 105 8.37 1.45 -2.88
CA LEU A 105 7.82 1.01 -1.60
C LEU A 105 7.82 -0.50 -1.44
N LEU A 106 7.56 -1.23 -2.53
CA LEU A 106 7.44 -2.69 -2.49
C LEU A 106 8.77 -3.41 -2.73
N ARG A 107 9.68 -2.82 -3.49
CA ARG A 107 10.92 -3.47 -3.90
C ARG A 107 12.20 -2.74 -3.47
N GLY A 108 12.08 -1.54 -2.88
CA GLY A 108 13.23 -0.74 -2.48
C GLY A 108 13.91 -0.04 -3.66
N PRO A 109 15.10 0.57 -3.44
CA PRO A 109 15.79 1.33 -4.48
C PRO A 109 16.09 0.47 -5.72
N GLN A 110 15.93 1.09 -6.90
CA GLN A 110 16.11 0.40 -8.18
C GLN A 110 16.80 1.32 -9.17
N THR A 111 17.44 0.72 -10.19
CA THR A 111 18.03 1.50 -11.27
C THR A 111 16.92 2.09 -12.16
N PRO A 112 17.21 3.18 -12.91
CA PRO A 112 16.22 3.73 -13.83
C PRO A 112 15.71 2.72 -14.86
N GLY A 113 16.57 1.81 -15.33
CA GLY A 113 16.18 0.76 -16.27
C GLY A 113 15.19 -0.23 -15.66
N GLU A 114 15.44 -0.65 -14.42
CA GLU A 114 14.54 -1.55 -13.71
C GLU A 114 13.19 -0.91 -13.47
N LEU A 115 13.16 0.36 -13.05
CA LEU A 115 11.92 1.10 -12.85
C LEU A 115 11.12 1.22 -14.13
N ARG A 116 11.79 1.51 -15.24
CA ARG A 116 11.14 1.64 -16.55
C ARG A 116 10.49 0.33 -16.97
N THR A 117 11.22 -0.76 -16.86
CA THR A 117 10.74 -2.09 -17.26
C THR A 117 9.54 -2.50 -16.43
N ARG A 118 9.59 -2.30 -15.11
CA ARG A 118 8.53 -2.74 -14.20
C ARG A 118 7.30 -1.84 -14.22
N SER A 119 7.46 -0.54 -14.49
CA SER A 119 6.34 0.40 -14.50
C SER A 119 5.53 0.34 -15.80
N ASN A 120 6.07 -0.24 -16.86
CA ASN A 120 5.39 -0.36 -18.16
C ASN A 120 4.51 -1.60 -18.30
N ARG A 121 4.12 -2.20 -17.21
CA ARG A 121 3.24 -3.38 -17.22
C ARG A 121 1.80 -3.00 -17.55
#